data_b2dc6216942c9e765a29916c2e4d671a
#
_entry.id   b2dc6216942c9e765a29916c2e4d671a
#
_cell.length_a   1.000
_cell.length_b   1.000
_cell.length_c   1.000
_cell.angle_alpha   90.00
_cell.angle_beta   90.00
_cell.angle_gamma   90.00
#
_symmetry.space_group_name_H-M   'P 1'
#
loop_
_entity.id
_entity.type
_entity.pdbx_description
1 polymer ?
#
loop_
_entity_poly.entity_id
_entity_poly.type
_entity_poly.pdbx_seq_one_letter_code
_entity_poly.pdbx_strand_id
1 'polypeptide(L)'
;LRIGSYAAIKKILEEYKIPQMLMPIFGKDSGLILDLVAYMIVDEENAGQYYPDFAFNHPLFSDKMRIYSDSKVCRLLKSITREQINTFLDEWNRKRDHKQRIYVSYDSTNKNCQAGDIDLIEYGKPKDDQGLPIFNLAIAYDKNNRVPLFYEEYPGSITDVSQFRYMVDKVEQYNYKNVGFILDRGYFSKDNIRYMEDNGHAFVIMVKGQKDLVSSLVHEHRNTFETDRNCNIRAYRIYGKTVMSKLYEDDICERQF
;
A
#
# COMPACT_ATOMS: atom_id res chain seq x y z
N LEU A 1 -4.85 -8.84 32.48
CA LEU A 1 -5.07 -8.56 31.04
C LEU A 1 -4.58 -7.16 30.69
N ARG A 2 -3.90 -7.04 29.55
CA ARG A 2 -3.41 -5.76 29.00
C ARG A 2 -4.52 -5.09 28.18
N ILE A 3 -5.24 -4.15 28.78
CA ILE A 3 -6.50 -3.60 28.24
C ILE A 3 -6.28 -2.40 27.30
N GLY A 4 -5.21 -1.63 27.48
CA GLY A 4 -5.03 -0.33 26.78
C GLY A 4 -4.99 -0.45 25.26
N SER A 5 -4.15 -1.33 24.73
CA SER A 5 -4.06 -1.59 23.27
C SER A 5 -5.38 -2.14 22.70
N TYR A 6 -6.01 -3.07 23.42
CA TYR A 6 -7.31 -3.61 23.02
C TYR A 6 -8.39 -2.53 22.89
N ALA A 7 -8.48 -1.61 23.86
CA ALA A 7 -9.47 -0.53 23.82
C ALA A 7 -9.25 0.42 22.62
N ALA A 8 -7.98 0.74 22.34
CA ALA A 8 -7.63 1.57 21.17
C ALA A 8 -7.97 0.89 19.84
N ILE A 9 -7.56 -0.39 19.69
CA ILE A 9 -7.86 -1.18 18.48
C ILE A 9 -9.36 -1.34 18.31
N LYS A 10 -10.09 -1.70 19.38
CA LYS A 10 -11.55 -1.84 19.34
C LYS A 10 -12.23 -0.58 18.84
N LYS A 11 -11.84 0.60 19.36
CA LYS A 11 -12.40 1.88 18.93
C LYS A 11 -12.18 2.13 17.43
N ILE A 12 -10.98 1.87 16.92
CA ILE A 12 -10.66 2.02 15.50
C ILE A 12 -11.47 1.04 14.64
N LEU A 13 -11.53 -0.23 15.04
CA LEU A 13 -12.31 -1.25 14.32
C LEU A 13 -13.80 -0.89 14.24
N GLU A 14 -14.37 -0.35 15.32
CA GLU A 14 -15.77 0.10 15.38
C GLU A 14 -15.99 1.35 14.52
N GLU A 15 -15.09 2.33 14.54
CA GLU A 15 -15.14 3.54 13.71
C GLU A 15 -15.15 3.20 12.21
N TYR A 16 -14.31 2.28 11.79
CA TYR A 16 -14.25 1.80 10.41
C TYR A 16 -15.28 0.70 10.09
N LYS A 17 -16.09 0.26 11.05
CA LYS A 17 -17.11 -0.79 10.89
C LYS A 17 -16.54 -2.13 10.41
N ILE A 18 -15.30 -2.45 10.78
CA ILE A 18 -14.62 -3.67 10.35
C ILE A 18 -15.37 -4.94 10.82
N PRO A 19 -15.83 -5.06 12.08
CA PRO A 19 -16.57 -6.26 12.52
C PRO A 19 -17.83 -6.52 11.69
N GLN A 20 -18.55 -5.46 11.29
CA GLN A 20 -19.77 -5.55 10.49
C GLN A 20 -19.49 -5.98 9.03
N MET A 21 -18.27 -5.75 8.53
CA MET A 21 -17.86 -6.24 7.22
C MET A 21 -17.36 -7.68 7.27
N LEU A 22 -16.64 -8.05 8.33
CA LEU A 22 -16.09 -9.41 8.46
C LEU A 22 -17.14 -10.46 8.80
N MET A 23 -18.14 -10.14 9.62
CA MET A 23 -19.12 -11.10 10.09
C MET A 23 -19.90 -11.79 8.95
N PRO A 24 -20.42 -11.11 7.93
CA PRO A 24 -21.09 -11.77 6.80
C PRO A 24 -20.18 -12.67 5.96
N ILE A 25 -18.88 -12.36 5.90
CA ILE A 25 -17.89 -13.05 5.05
C ILE A 25 -17.31 -14.27 5.76
N PHE A 26 -16.95 -14.12 7.04
CA PHE A 26 -16.20 -15.13 7.80
C PHE A 26 -17.01 -15.78 8.94
N GLY A 27 -18.22 -15.29 9.20
CA GLY A 27 -19.11 -15.85 10.21
C GLY A 27 -18.45 -15.93 11.60
N LYS A 28 -18.52 -17.11 12.19
CA LYS A 28 -17.96 -17.37 13.55
C LYS A 28 -16.43 -17.20 13.65
N ASP A 29 -15.71 -17.23 12.54
CA ASP A 29 -14.25 -17.07 12.53
C ASP A 29 -13.84 -15.58 12.48
N SER A 30 -14.77 -14.64 12.30
CA SER A 30 -14.49 -13.18 12.27
C SER A 30 -13.83 -12.68 13.56
N GLY A 31 -14.24 -13.19 14.72
CA GLY A 31 -13.59 -12.85 16.00
C GLY A 31 -12.13 -13.26 16.06
N LEU A 32 -11.80 -14.47 15.60
CA LEU A 32 -10.41 -14.94 15.54
C LEU A 32 -9.58 -14.12 14.55
N ILE A 33 -10.15 -13.69 13.41
CA ILE A 33 -9.46 -12.79 12.47
C ILE A 33 -9.11 -11.47 13.17
N LEU A 34 -10.05 -10.88 13.92
CA LEU A 34 -9.79 -9.64 14.67
C LEU A 34 -8.75 -9.83 15.78
N ASP A 35 -8.75 -10.99 16.44
CA ASP A 35 -7.73 -11.33 17.44
C ASP A 35 -6.33 -11.42 16.80
N LEU A 36 -6.23 -12.03 15.62
CA LEU A 36 -4.96 -12.12 14.87
C LEU A 36 -4.49 -10.73 14.40
N VAL A 37 -5.40 -9.87 13.97
CA VAL A 37 -5.07 -8.47 13.64
C VAL A 37 -4.54 -7.72 14.88
N ALA A 38 -5.19 -7.88 16.02
CA ALA A 38 -4.74 -7.27 17.27
C ALA A 38 -3.36 -7.82 17.71
N TYR A 39 -3.14 -9.13 17.58
CA TYR A 39 -1.87 -9.77 17.84
C TYR A 39 -0.74 -9.18 16.98
N MET A 40 -0.96 -9.10 15.66
CA MET A 40 0.03 -8.54 14.74
C MET A 40 0.36 -7.07 15.03
N ILE A 41 -0.61 -6.28 15.49
CA ILE A 41 -0.42 -4.86 15.81
C ILE A 41 0.33 -4.67 17.15
N VAL A 42 0.02 -5.49 18.16
CA VAL A 42 0.50 -5.27 19.54
C VAL A 42 1.87 -5.89 19.76
N ASP A 43 2.08 -7.10 19.25
CA ASP A 43 3.34 -7.83 19.44
C ASP A 43 4.29 -7.68 18.24
N GLU A 44 3.84 -7.04 17.15
CA GLU A 44 4.59 -6.89 15.88
C GLU A 44 5.03 -8.25 15.29
N GLU A 45 4.31 -9.32 15.64
CA GLU A 45 4.55 -10.70 15.25
C GLU A 45 3.47 -11.22 14.30
N ASN A 46 3.82 -12.18 13.46
CA ASN A 46 2.89 -12.81 12.52
C ASN A 46 2.88 -14.35 12.59
N ALA A 47 3.76 -14.95 13.38
CA ALA A 47 3.84 -16.41 13.51
C ALA A 47 2.70 -16.95 14.38
N GLY A 48 1.78 -17.69 13.77
CA GLY A 48 0.58 -18.20 14.43
C GLY A 48 0.85 -19.04 15.69
N GLN A 49 2.07 -19.61 15.83
CA GLN A 49 2.47 -20.38 17.01
C GLN A 49 2.50 -19.56 18.30
N TYR A 50 2.76 -18.26 18.24
CA TYR A 50 2.82 -17.38 19.43
C TYR A 50 1.48 -16.71 19.76
N TYR A 51 0.48 -16.83 18.90
CA TYR A 51 -0.85 -16.29 19.15
C TYR A 51 -1.48 -16.77 20.49
N PRO A 52 -1.36 -18.04 20.92
CA PRO A 52 -1.93 -18.47 22.21
C PRO A 52 -1.38 -17.69 23.41
N ASP A 53 -0.09 -17.33 23.40
CA ASP A 53 0.54 -16.57 24.49
C ASP A 53 0.01 -15.13 24.52
N PHE A 54 -0.15 -14.50 23.34
CA PHE A 54 -0.83 -13.21 23.23
C PHE A 54 -2.25 -13.29 23.76
N ALA A 55 -3.02 -14.28 23.31
CA ALA A 55 -4.42 -14.45 23.65
C ALA A 55 -4.66 -14.67 25.16
N PHE A 56 -3.72 -15.30 25.84
CA PHE A 56 -3.78 -15.49 27.29
C PHE A 56 -3.65 -14.17 28.07
N ASN A 57 -2.89 -13.21 27.54
CA ASN A 57 -2.56 -11.96 28.22
C ASN A 57 -3.46 -10.77 27.83
N HIS A 58 -4.28 -10.89 26.79
CA HIS A 58 -5.08 -9.79 26.25
C HIS A 58 -6.57 -10.12 26.19
N PRO A 59 -7.46 -9.11 26.25
CA PRO A 59 -8.87 -9.30 25.89
C PRO A 59 -8.97 -9.66 24.39
N LEU A 60 -9.97 -10.48 24.04
CA LEU A 60 -10.16 -11.01 22.70
C LEU A 60 -11.50 -10.55 22.10
N PHE A 61 -11.56 -10.51 20.78
CA PHE A 61 -12.77 -10.28 20.00
C PHE A 61 -13.56 -11.55 19.72
N SER A 62 -12.91 -12.70 19.86
CA SER A 62 -13.54 -14.03 19.78
C SER A 62 -14.67 -14.18 20.81
N ASP A 63 -15.72 -14.93 20.43
CA ASP A 63 -16.84 -15.21 21.33
C ASP A 63 -16.36 -15.80 22.66
N LYS A 64 -16.86 -15.19 23.76
CA LYS A 64 -16.46 -15.52 25.14
C LYS A 64 -14.94 -15.46 25.39
N MET A 65 -14.22 -14.64 24.64
CA MET A 65 -12.75 -14.54 24.70
C MET A 65 -12.05 -15.91 24.57
N ARG A 66 -12.51 -16.71 23.62
CA ARG A 66 -11.99 -18.06 23.42
C ARG A 66 -10.59 -18.02 22.84
N ILE A 67 -9.65 -18.65 23.54
CA ILE A 67 -8.28 -18.85 23.06
C ILE A 67 -8.25 -20.04 22.11
N TYR A 68 -7.71 -19.83 20.90
CA TYR A 68 -7.54 -20.87 19.90
C TYR A 68 -6.09 -21.32 19.82
N SER A 69 -5.88 -22.58 19.46
CA SER A 69 -4.53 -23.11 19.23
C SER A 69 -3.95 -22.62 17.90
N ASP A 70 -2.62 -22.68 17.80
CA ASP A 70 -1.87 -22.46 16.56
C ASP A 70 -2.39 -23.28 15.36
N SER A 71 -2.75 -24.53 15.62
CA SER A 71 -3.33 -25.43 14.60
C SER A 71 -4.70 -24.93 14.10
N LYS A 72 -5.53 -24.28 14.95
CA LYS A 72 -6.78 -23.66 14.49
C LYS A 72 -6.47 -22.40 13.68
N VAL A 73 -5.49 -21.59 14.09
CA VAL A 73 -5.02 -20.42 13.35
C VAL A 73 -4.57 -20.83 11.95
N CYS A 74 -3.68 -21.84 11.85
CA CYS A 74 -3.20 -22.34 10.56
C CYS A 74 -4.34 -22.82 9.66
N ARG A 75 -5.32 -23.55 10.21
CA ARG A 75 -6.49 -24.01 9.44
C ARG A 75 -7.37 -22.86 8.97
N LEU A 76 -7.57 -21.85 9.81
CA LEU A 76 -8.31 -20.65 9.42
C LEU A 76 -7.62 -19.96 8.24
N LEU A 77 -6.32 -19.63 8.37
CA LEU A 77 -5.58 -18.93 7.33
C LEU A 77 -5.58 -19.71 6.00
N LYS A 78 -5.43 -21.03 6.03
CA LYS A 78 -5.53 -21.89 4.85
C LYS A 78 -6.93 -21.95 4.23
N SER A 79 -7.98 -21.67 4.99
CA SER A 79 -9.36 -21.72 4.52
C SER A 79 -9.87 -20.40 3.93
N ILE A 80 -9.12 -19.30 4.08
CA ILE A 80 -9.47 -18.00 3.49
C ILE A 80 -9.32 -18.09 1.97
N THR A 81 -10.40 -17.79 1.27
CA THR A 81 -10.42 -17.84 -0.19
C THR A 81 -10.18 -16.45 -0.80
N ARG A 82 -9.72 -16.43 -2.05
CA ARG A 82 -9.59 -15.20 -2.84
C ARG A 82 -10.91 -14.44 -2.97
N GLU A 83 -12.02 -15.16 -3.09
CA GLU A 83 -13.37 -14.57 -3.15
C GLU A 83 -13.73 -13.83 -1.86
N GLN A 84 -13.43 -14.41 -0.69
CA GLN A 84 -13.64 -13.75 0.60
C GLN A 84 -12.81 -12.48 0.74
N ILE A 85 -11.56 -12.51 0.28
CA ILE A 85 -10.66 -11.34 0.28
C ILE A 85 -11.25 -10.24 -0.63
N ASN A 86 -11.63 -10.58 -1.85
CA ASN A 86 -12.22 -9.63 -2.79
C ASN A 86 -13.52 -9.04 -2.25
N THR A 87 -14.40 -9.87 -1.69
CA THR A 87 -15.65 -9.41 -1.08
C THR A 87 -15.38 -8.42 0.07
N PHE A 88 -14.38 -8.66 0.90
CA PHE A 88 -13.99 -7.73 1.95
C PHE A 88 -13.47 -6.40 1.38
N LEU A 89 -12.59 -6.44 0.38
CA LEU A 89 -12.04 -5.23 -0.27
C LEU A 89 -13.13 -4.42 -0.97
N ASP A 90 -14.08 -5.08 -1.64
CA ASP A 90 -15.22 -4.42 -2.28
C ASP A 90 -16.13 -3.73 -1.25
N GLU A 91 -16.46 -4.43 -0.16
CA GLU A 91 -17.23 -3.83 0.95
C GLU A 91 -16.48 -2.67 1.62
N TRP A 92 -15.16 -2.82 1.81
CA TRP A 92 -14.30 -1.78 2.33
C TRP A 92 -14.37 -0.53 1.46
N ASN A 93 -14.15 -0.66 0.16
CA ASN A 93 -14.13 0.47 -0.78
C ASN A 93 -15.51 1.09 -0.97
N ARG A 94 -16.57 0.27 -1.06
CA ARG A 94 -17.96 0.74 -1.21
C ARG A 94 -18.43 1.60 -0.03
N LYS A 95 -17.94 1.32 1.18
CA LYS A 95 -18.32 2.07 2.39
C LYS A 95 -17.51 3.35 2.60
N ARG A 96 -16.48 3.61 1.77
CA ARG A 96 -15.71 4.84 1.84
C ARG A 96 -16.40 5.97 1.07
N ASP A 97 -16.32 7.17 1.62
CA ASP A 97 -16.81 8.37 0.94
C ASP A 97 -15.68 8.93 0.05
N HIS A 98 -15.73 8.56 -1.23
CA HIS A 98 -14.77 9.02 -2.24
C HIS A 98 -15.21 10.31 -2.95
N LYS A 99 -15.88 11.24 -2.26
CA LYS A 99 -16.37 12.50 -2.85
C LYS A 99 -15.24 13.43 -3.28
N GLN A 100 -14.11 13.37 -2.61
CA GLN A 100 -12.93 14.15 -2.95
C GLN A 100 -12.02 13.39 -3.89
N ARG A 101 -11.12 14.12 -4.59
CA ARG A 101 -10.06 13.48 -5.38
C ARG A 101 -9.24 12.55 -4.52
N ILE A 102 -9.12 11.30 -4.96
CA ILE A 102 -8.26 10.30 -4.34
C ILE A 102 -6.85 10.48 -4.90
N TYR A 103 -5.86 10.63 -4.03
CA TYR A 103 -4.46 10.53 -4.41
C TYR A 103 -3.93 9.18 -3.96
N VAL A 104 -3.82 8.26 -4.91
CA VAL A 104 -3.29 6.91 -4.67
C VAL A 104 -1.78 6.98 -4.55
N SER A 105 -1.28 6.77 -3.34
CA SER A 105 0.14 6.46 -3.14
C SER A 105 0.29 4.95 -3.23
N TYR A 106 1.08 4.49 -4.19
CA TYR A 106 1.36 3.08 -4.41
C TYR A 106 2.81 2.80 -4.07
N ASP A 107 3.02 1.90 -3.12
CA ASP A 107 4.35 1.51 -2.67
C ASP A 107 4.44 0.00 -2.52
N SER A 108 5.59 -0.55 -2.88
CA SER A 108 5.89 -1.96 -2.83
C SER A 108 6.94 -2.30 -1.78
N THR A 109 6.78 -3.44 -1.19
CA THR A 109 7.79 -4.10 -0.38
C THR A 109 7.92 -5.55 -0.80
N ASN A 110 8.95 -6.23 -0.30
CA ASN A 110 9.05 -7.67 -0.46
C ASN A 110 9.47 -8.34 0.84
N LYS A 111 9.19 -9.62 0.91
CA LYS A 111 9.53 -10.46 2.05
C LYS A 111 10.21 -11.74 1.57
N ASN A 112 11.29 -12.09 2.24
CA ASN A 112 11.92 -13.39 2.02
C ASN A 112 11.00 -14.51 2.49
N CYS A 113 10.88 -15.56 1.70
CA CYS A 113 10.09 -16.73 2.03
C CYS A 113 10.76 -17.98 1.46
N GLN A 114 10.84 -19.03 2.26
CA GLN A 114 11.45 -20.31 1.88
C GLN A 114 10.41 -21.40 1.62
N ALA A 115 9.12 -21.08 1.57
CA ALA A 115 8.08 -22.05 1.26
C ALA A 115 8.18 -22.46 -0.21
N GLY A 116 8.42 -23.74 -0.47
CA GLY A 116 8.62 -24.27 -1.83
C GLY A 116 7.34 -24.59 -2.60
N ASP A 117 6.17 -24.38 -2.00
CA ASP A 117 4.84 -24.73 -2.53
C ASP A 117 3.95 -23.52 -2.82
N ILE A 118 4.54 -22.34 -2.90
CA ILE A 118 3.82 -21.08 -3.19
C ILE A 118 4.36 -20.48 -4.48
N ASP A 119 3.53 -20.42 -5.51
CA ASP A 119 3.89 -19.95 -6.86
C ASP A 119 4.41 -18.49 -6.92
N LEU A 120 4.06 -17.67 -5.93
CA LEU A 120 4.52 -16.28 -5.85
C LEU A 120 5.97 -16.13 -5.38
N ILE A 121 6.57 -17.21 -4.84
CA ILE A 121 7.90 -17.16 -4.26
C ILE A 121 8.94 -17.46 -5.32
N GLU A 122 9.64 -16.40 -5.71
CA GLU A 122 10.64 -16.43 -6.77
C GLU A 122 11.88 -15.61 -6.39
N TYR A 123 13.01 -15.92 -7.04
CA TYR A 123 14.20 -15.08 -6.92
C TYR A 123 13.99 -13.74 -7.61
N GLY A 124 14.30 -12.64 -6.91
CA GLY A 124 14.15 -11.28 -7.38
C GLY A 124 15.21 -10.36 -6.77
N LYS A 125 14.80 -9.15 -6.40
CA LYS A 125 15.66 -8.16 -5.72
C LYS A 125 15.20 -8.00 -4.27
N PRO A 126 15.67 -8.84 -3.34
CA PRO A 126 15.27 -8.76 -1.94
C PRO A 126 15.73 -7.45 -1.28
N LYS A 127 14.91 -6.93 -0.37
CA LYS A 127 15.27 -5.79 0.48
C LYS A 127 16.13 -6.24 1.67
N ASP A 128 15.85 -7.43 2.20
CA ASP A 128 16.51 -7.94 3.40
C ASP A 128 17.64 -8.94 3.03
N ASP A 129 17.33 -10.22 2.84
CA ASP A 129 18.33 -11.26 2.61
C ASP A 129 18.52 -11.53 1.11
N GLN A 130 19.74 -11.27 0.62
CA GLN A 130 20.10 -11.38 -0.80
C GLN A 130 20.13 -12.82 -1.35
N GLY A 131 20.17 -13.81 -0.49
CA GLY A 131 20.29 -15.21 -0.88
C GLY A 131 18.98 -15.98 -0.99
N LEU A 132 17.87 -15.35 -0.59
CA LEU A 132 16.59 -16.02 -0.46
C LEU A 132 15.55 -15.53 -1.49
N PRO A 133 14.66 -16.43 -1.95
CA PRO A 133 13.55 -16.03 -2.78
C PRO A 133 12.57 -15.15 -1.99
N ILE A 134 11.78 -14.37 -2.73
CA ILE A 134 10.86 -13.38 -2.21
C ILE A 134 9.49 -13.47 -2.87
N PHE A 135 8.50 -12.88 -2.25
CA PHE A 135 7.30 -12.40 -2.92
C PHE A 135 7.18 -10.89 -2.71
N ASN A 136 6.54 -10.22 -3.64
CA ASN A 136 6.28 -8.80 -3.57
C ASN A 136 4.88 -8.54 -3.04
N LEU A 137 4.76 -7.47 -2.24
CA LEU A 137 3.50 -6.95 -1.73
C LEU A 137 3.46 -5.45 -1.99
N ALA A 138 2.42 -4.98 -2.66
CA ALA A 138 2.20 -3.55 -2.85
C ALA A 138 0.87 -3.12 -2.26
N ILE A 139 0.84 -1.90 -1.73
CA ILE A 139 -0.36 -1.31 -1.12
C ILE A 139 -0.71 -0.03 -1.84
N ALA A 140 -1.97 0.06 -2.28
CA ALA A 140 -2.57 1.30 -2.75
C ALA A 140 -3.20 2.02 -1.56
N TYR A 141 -2.76 3.24 -1.31
CA TYR A 141 -3.15 4.03 -0.14
C TYR A 141 -3.73 5.38 -0.56
N ASP A 142 -4.93 5.69 -0.09
CA ASP A 142 -5.53 7.02 -0.27
C ASP A 142 -4.89 8.00 0.71
N LYS A 143 -4.05 8.88 0.19
CA LYS A 143 -3.31 9.85 0.99
C LYS A 143 -4.23 10.90 1.61
N ASN A 144 -5.32 11.29 0.95
CA ASN A 144 -6.24 12.30 1.45
C ASN A 144 -7.06 11.79 2.63
N ASN A 145 -7.64 10.58 2.49
CA ASN A 145 -8.46 9.97 3.53
C ASN A 145 -7.65 9.15 4.53
N ARG A 146 -6.35 8.94 4.27
CA ARG A 146 -5.42 8.18 5.13
C ARG A 146 -5.86 6.75 5.38
N VAL A 147 -6.33 6.08 4.34
CA VAL A 147 -6.79 4.70 4.41
C VAL A 147 -6.20 3.85 3.28
N PRO A 148 -5.89 2.57 3.51
CA PRO A 148 -5.55 1.66 2.43
C PRO A 148 -6.79 1.43 1.56
N LEU A 149 -6.58 1.29 0.26
CA LEU A 149 -7.64 0.98 -0.70
C LEU A 149 -7.67 -0.52 -1.00
N PHE A 150 -6.53 -1.05 -1.41
CA PHE A 150 -6.32 -2.47 -1.70
C PHE A 150 -4.84 -2.80 -1.63
N TYR A 151 -4.54 -4.08 -1.77
CA TYR A 151 -3.17 -4.57 -1.89
C TYR A 151 -3.06 -5.53 -3.07
N GLU A 152 -1.83 -5.77 -3.50
CA GLU A 152 -1.47 -6.72 -4.54
C GLU A 152 -0.29 -7.56 -4.10
N GLU A 153 -0.41 -8.86 -4.32
CA GLU A 153 0.68 -9.83 -4.15
C GLU A 153 1.11 -10.28 -5.54
N TYR A 154 2.41 -10.27 -5.80
CA TYR A 154 2.94 -10.70 -7.09
C TYR A 154 4.30 -11.37 -6.96
N PRO A 155 4.69 -12.21 -7.96
CA PRO A 155 5.93 -12.95 -7.94
C PRO A 155 7.17 -12.11 -7.69
N GLY A 156 8.13 -12.67 -6.97
CA GLY A 156 9.38 -11.98 -6.63
C GLY A 156 10.21 -11.52 -7.82
N SER A 157 10.09 -12.21 -8.96
CA SER A 157 10.78 -11.87 -10.21
C SER A 157 10.20 -10.66 -10.95
N ILE A 158 8.92 -10.30 -10.67
CA ILE A 158 8.24 -9.20 -11.34
C ILE A 158 8.71 -7.86 -10.75
N THR A 159 9.04 -6.91 -11.62
CA THR A 159 9.46 -5.57 -11.20
C THR A 159 8.27 -4.64 -10.96
N ASP A 160 8.44 -3.67 -10.07
CA ASP A 160 7.43 -2.64 -9.78
C ASP A 160 6.98 -1.90 -11.04
N VAL A 161 7.90 -1.63 -11.97
CA VAL A 161 7.59 -1.00 -13.26
C VAL A 161 6.56 -1.79 -14.05
N SER A 162 6.71 -3.11 -14.11
CA SER A 162 5.79 -3.99 -14.84
C SER A 162 4.44 -4.14 -14.12
N GLN A 163 4.45 -4.18 -12.79
CA GLN A 163 3.26 -4.33 -11.97
C GLN A 163 2.36 -3.08 -11.99
N PHE A 164 2.93 -1.91 -12.29
CA PHE A 164 2.22 -0.63 -12.22
C PHE A 164 0.92 -0.60 -13.03
N ARG A 165 0.92 -1.12 -14.25
CA ARG A 165 -0.28 -1.12 -15.11
C ARG A 165 -1.43 -1.91 -14.50
N TYR A 166 -1.15 -3.08 -13.91
CA TYR A 166 -2.16 -3.88 -13.22
C TYR A 166 -2.79 -3.12 -12.03
N MET A 167 -1.99 -2.31 -11.34
CA MET A 167 -2.49 -1.45 -10.27
C MET A 167 -3.44 -0.38 -10.81
N VAL A 168 -3.09 0.29 -11.92
CA VAL A 168 -3.96 1.31 -12.53
C VAL A 168 -5.28 0.68 -12.99
N ASP A 169 -5.23 -0.47 -13.68
CA ASP A 169 -6.41 -1.21 -14.11
C ASP A 169 -7.32 -1.58 -12.92
N LYS A 170 -6.73 -1.96 -11.80
CA LYS A 170 -7.49 -2.28 -10.58
C LYS A 170 -8.12 -1.05 -9.95
N VAL A 171 -7.46 0.09 -9.96
CA VAL A 171 -8.03 1.38 -9.52
C VAL A 171 -9.26 1.73 -10.38
N GLU A 172 -9.19 1.51 -11.69
CA GLU A 172 -10.31 1.74 -12.61
C GLU A 172 -11.49 0.80 -12.33
N GLN A 173 -11.22 -0.48 -12.04
CA GLN A 173 -12.26 -1.47 -11.70
C GLN A 173 -13.05 -1.08 -10.44
N TYR A 174 -12.44 -0.44 -9.46
CA TYR A 174 -13.14 0.11 -8.30
C TYR A 174 -13.96 1.37 -8.62
N ASN A 175 -13.89 1.87 -9.85
CA ASN A 175 -14.65 3.01 -10.35
C ASN A 175 -14.51 4.27 -9.49
N TYR A 176 -13.31 4.51 -8.97
CA TYR A 176 -13.01 5.75 -8.25
C TYR A 176 -13.06 6.94 -9.20
N LYS A 177 -13.74 7.99 -8.78
CA LYS A 177 -13.82 9.25 -9.52
C LYS A 177 -12.66 10.16 -9.14
N ASN A 178 -12.10 10.87 -10.13
CA ASN A 178 -11.06 11.87 -9.89
C ASN A 178 -9.81 11.31 -9.17
N VAL A 179 -9.19 10.29 -9.76
CA VAL A 179 -7.96 9.69 -9.23
C VAL A 179 -6.72 10.44 -9.71
N GLY A 180 -5.75 10.61 -8.82
CA GLY A 180 -4.38 10.98 -9.14
C GLY A 180 -3.40 10.01 -8.49
N PHE A 181 -2.21 9.88 -9.04
CA PHE A 181 -1.19 8.95 -8.55
C PHE A 181 0.01 9.70 -7.95
N ILE A 182 0.52 9.20 -6.84
CA ILE A 182 1.77 9.65 -6.22
C ILE A 182 2.71 8.45 -6.16
N LEU A 183 3.76 8.49 -6.95
CA LEU A 183 4.62 7.35 -7.22
C LEU A 183 6.08 7.66 -6.91
N ASP A 184 6.78 6.66 -6.42
CA ASP A 184 8.21 6.76 -6.25
C ASP A 184 8.97 6.50 -7.58
N ARG A 185 10.29 6.66 -7.57
CA ARG A 185 11.15 6.44 -8.73
C ARG A 185 11.21 4.98 -9.21
N GLY A 186 10.72 4.03 -8.41
CA GLY A 186 10.66 2.61 -8.75
C GLY A 186 9.73 2.34 -9.93
N TYR A 187 8.70 3.16 -10.06
CA TYR A 187 7.68 3.07 -11.13
C TYR A 187 8.01 3.90 -12.38
N PHE A 188 9.10 4.69 -12.33
CA PHE A 188 9.45 5.59 -13.40
C PHE A 188 9.93 4.84 -14.64
N SER A 189 9.16 4.93 -15.73
CA SER A 189 9.54 4.54 -17.08
C SER A 189 8.80 5.40 -18.10
N LYS A 190 9.36 5.52 -19.31
CA LYS A 190 8.72 6.26 -20.42
C LYS A 190 7.33 5.69 -20.72
N ASP A 191 7.21 4.36 -20.74
CA ASP A 191 5.97 3.66 -21.04
C ASP A 191 4.90 3.87 -19.95
N ASN A 192 5.27 3.87 -18.68
CA ASN A 192 4.33 4.12 -17.59
C ASN A 192 3.84 5.58 -17.59
N ILE A 193 4.72 6.54 -17.88
CA ILE A 193 4.34 7.94 -17.99
C ILE A 193 3.36 8.14 -19.13
N ARG A 194 3.68 7.61 -20.33
CA ARG A 194 2.77 7.69 -21.48
C ARG A 194 1.43 6.99 -21.20
N TYR A 195 1.48 5.82 -20.58
CA TYR A 195 0.26 5.11 -20.21
C TYR A 195 -0.66 5.95 -19.31
N MET A 196 -0.11 6.64 -18.31
CA MET A 196 -0.91 7.54 -17.45
C MET A 196 -1.47 8.74 -18.23
N GLU A 197 -0.67 9.33 -19.13
CA GLU A 197 -1.10 10.47 -19.96
C GLU A 197 -2.19 10.06 -20.94
N ASP A 198 -2.01 8.96 -21.66
CA ASP A 198 -2.97 8.44 -22.63
C ASP A 198 -4.34 8.11 -22.01
N ASN A 199 -4.34 7.71 -20.74
CA ASN A 199 -5.55 7.44 -19.97
C ASN A 199 -6.05 8.65 -19.16
N GLY A 200 -5.44 9.82 -19.32
CA GLY A 200 -5.88 11.06 -18.69
C GLY A 200 -5.71 11.11 -17.16
N HIS A 201 -4.80 10.31 -16.61
CA HIS A 201 -4.53 10.27 -15.18
C HIS A 201 -3.62 11.44 -14.74
N ALA A 202 -3.99 12.12 -13.69
CA ALA A 202 -3.10 13.05 -13.00
C ALA A 202 -2.06 12.28 -12.16
N PHE A 203 -0.79 12.67 -12.22
CA PHE A 203 0.23 11.99 -11.43
C PHE A 203 1.38 12.91 -10.99
N VAL A 204 2.05 12.51 -9.93
CA VAL A 204 3.35 13.00 -9.49
C VAL A 204 4.27 11.80 -9.33
N ILE A 205 5.41 11.81 -9.99
CA ILE A 205 6.39 10.73 -9.97
C ILE A 205 7.81 11.27 -9.80
N MET A 206 8.62 10.60 -8.99
CA MET A 206 10.03 10.94 -8.87
C MET A 206 10.80 10.51 -10.12
N VAL A 207 11.51 11.47 -10.72
CA VAL A 207 12.30 11.23 -11.95
C VAL A 207 13.53 10.37 -11.64
N LYS A 208 13.83 9.41 -12.52
CA LYS A 208 14.99 8.51 -12.42
C LYS A 208 15.79 8.52 -13.73
N GLY A 209 17.11 8.56 -13.60
CA GLY A 209 17.99 8.40 -14.77
C GLY A 209 18.13 9.63 -15.68
N GLN A 210 17.48 10.75 -15.35
CA GLN A 210 17.48 11.99 -16.14
C GLN A 210 18.47 13.02 -15.54
N LYS A 211 19.72 12.61 -15.34
CA LYS A 211 20.74 13.45 -14.67
C LYS A 211 21.00 14.75 -15.40
N ASP A 212 21.07 14.71 -16.73
CA ASP A 212 21.39 15.88 -17.56
C ASP A 212 20.24 16.89 -17.55
N LEU A 213 19.00 16.42 -17.68
CA LEU A 213 17.82 17.26 -17.56
C LEU A 213 17.75 17.93 -16.17
N VAL A 214 17.87 17.15 -15.09
CA VAL A 214 17.84 17.69 -13.72
C VAL A 214 19.00 18.69 -13.51
N SER A 215 20.21 18.38 -13.98
CA SER A 215 21.37 19.26 -13.86
C SER A 215 21.17 20.57 -14.64
N SER A 216 20.62 20.52 -15.85
CA SER A 216 20.35 21.72 -16.65
C SER A 216 19.29 22.61 -15.99
N LEU A 217 18.18 22.03 -15.52
CA LEU A 217 17.12 22.78 -14.80
C LEU A 217 17.63 23.42 -13.51
N VAL A 218 18.45 22.70 -12.75
CA VAL A 218 19.06 23.24 -11.52
C VAL A 218 20.05 24.37 -11.87
N HIS A 219 20.86 24.20 -12.91
CA HIS A 219 21.81 25.23 -13.33
C HIS A 219 21.10 26.50 -13.81
N GLU A 220 20.07 26.35 -14.63
CA GLU A 220 19.28 27.48 -15.17
C GLU A 220 18.57 28.28 -14.10
N HIS A 221 18.05 27.59 -13.06
CA HIS A 221 17.22 28.23 -12.04
C HIS A 221 17.97 28.52 -10.72
N ARG A 222 19.24 28.15 -10.62
CA ARG A 222 20.04 28.38 -9.42
C ARG A 222 20.08 29.88 -9.08
N ASN A 223 20.01 30.20 -7.78
CA ASN A 223 19.96 31.56 -7.23
C ASN A 223 18.68 32.36 -7.60
N THR A 224 17.63 31.73 -8.13
CA THR A 224 16.37 32.40 -8.45
C THR A 224 15.28 32.17 -7.43
N PHE A 225 15.31 31.04 -6.73
CA PHE A 225 14.24 30.62 -5.82
C PHE A 225 14.69 30.39 -4.38
N GLU A 226 15.98 30.22 -4.13
CA GLU A 226 16.52 29.89 -2.79
C GLU A 226 16.35 31.03 -1.79
N THR A 227 16.13 32.26 -2.27
CA THR A 227 15.88 33.44 -1.43
C THR A 227 14.44 33.94 -1.49
N ASP A 228 13.62 33.36 -2.40
CA ASP A 228 12.23 33.76 -2.55
C ASP A 228 11.35 33.07 -1.49
N ARG A 229 10.66 33.90 -0.66
CA ARG A 229 9.71 33.41 0.35
C ARG A 229 8.59 32.58 -0.24
N ASN A 230 8.15 32.84 -1.47
CA ASN A 230 7.09 32.09 -2.13
C ASN A 230 7.53 30.66 -2.50
N CYS A 231 8.81 30.46 -2.68
CA CYS A 231 9.42 29.16 -2.97
C CYS A 231 9.75 28.37 -1.70
N ASN A 232 9.56 28.94 -0.50
CA ASN A 232 9.86 28.27 0.75
C ASN A 232 8.77 27.29 1.18
N ILE A 233 9.10 26.01 1.22
CA ILE A 233 8.22 24.93 1.71
C ILE A 233 8.52 24.74 3.21
N ARG A 234 7.85 25.53 4.05
CA ARG A 234 8.10 25.60 5.50
C ARG A 234 8.04 24.27 6.20
N ALA A 235 7.12 23.39 5.81
CA ALA A 235 6.95 22.07 6.43
C ALA A 235 8.22 21.22 6.36
N TYR A 236 9.03 21.39 5.31
CA TYR A 236 10.25 20.62 5.07
C TYR A 236 11.54 21.45 5.19
N ARG A 237 11.43 22.77 5.45
CA ARG A 237 12.58 23.70 5.50
C ARG A 237 13.44 23.68 4.23
N ILE A 238 12.79 23.56 3.06
CA ILE A 238 13.45 23.55 1.76
C ILE A 238 12.83 24.62 0.86
N TYR A 239 13.53 24.91 -0.24
CA TYR A 239 13.00 25.74 -1.31
C TYR A 239 12.71 24.88 -2.51
N GLY A 240 11.62 25.16 -3.20
CA GLY A 240 11.20 24.44 -4.41
C GLY A 240 10.58 25.41 -5.42
N LYS A 241 10.88 25.20 -6.68
CA LYS A 241 10.31 25.94 -7.80
C LYS A 241 9.75 24.93 -8.81
N THR A 242 8.59 25.24 -9.34
CA THR A 242 7.99 24.47 -10.42
C THR A 242 8.39 25.06 -11.76
N VAL A 243 8.83 24.22 -12.67
CA VAL A 243 9.22 24.61 -14.03
C VAL A 243 8.55 23.72 -15.06
N MET A 244 8.33 24.24 -16.26
CA MET A 244 7.85 23.46 -17.41
C MET A 244 9.03 23.07 -18.28
N SER A 245 9.12 21.79 -18.64
CA SER A 245 10.16 21.27 -19.52
C SER A 245 9.71 19.98 -20.21
N LYS A 246 10.35 19.62 -21.30
CA LYS A 246 10.23 18.30 -21.92
C LYS A 246 11.02 17.27 -21.12
N LEU A 247 10.43 16.11 -20.86
CA LEU A 247 11.13 15.00 -20.19
C LEU A 247 11.98 14.20 -21.20
N TYR A 248 11.48 14.04 -22.42
CA TYR A 248 12.14 13.36 -23.54
C TYR A 248 12.14 14.26 -24.76
N GLU A 249 13.12 14.10 -25.63
CA GLU A 249 13.24 14.91 -26.88
C GLU A 249 12.02 14.76 -27.79
N ASP A 250 11.42 13.59 -27.83
CA ASP A 250 10.25 13.26 -28.63
C ASP A 250 8.90 13.59 -27.95
N ASP A 251 8.91 14.25 -26.81
CA ASP A 251 7.69 14.70 -26.17
C ASP A 251 7.02 15.83 -26.93
N ILE A 252 5.71 15.71 -27.13
CA ILE A 252 4.88 16.74 -27.79
C ILE A 252 4.65 17.91 -26.82
N CYS A 253 4.44 17.61 -25.54
CA CYS A 253 4.11 18.58 -24.50
C CYS A 253 5.22 18.70 -23.45
N GLU A 254 5.32 19.89 -22.86
CA GLU A 254 6.10 20.10 -21.64
C GLU A 254 5.36 19.53 -20.42
N ARG A 255 6.13 19.09 -19.43
CA ARG A 255 5.63 18.64 -18.13
C ARG A 255 6.12 19.53 -17.02
N GLN A 256 5.41 19.50 -15.94
CA GLN A 256 5.74 20.22 -14.72
C GLN A 256 6.77 19.43 -13.90
N PHE A 257 7.89 20.07 -13.58
CA PHE A 257 8.95 19.53 -12.72
C PHE A 257 9.06 20.33 -11.44
#